data_3d1f3e2579fc159c151755af7ab23e2e
#
_entry.id   3d1f3e2579fc159c151755af7ab23e2e
#
_cell.length_a   1.000
_cell.length_b   1.000
_cell.length_c   1.000
_cell.angle_alpha   90.00
_cell.angle_beta   90.00
_cell.angle_gamma   90.00
#
_symmetry.space_group_name_H-M   'P 1'
#
loop_
_entity.id
_entity.type
_entity.pdbx_description
1 polymer ?
#
loop_
_entity_poly.entity_id
_entity_poly.type
_entity_poly.pdbx_seq_one_letter_code
_entity_poly.pdbx_strand_id
1 'polypeptide(L)'
;MTTEERIAKLEAQIDKLHAKQAELHKQLSKAQLDQWQGRIEDLEVQMHLGAMETTDKLATLMDQLRNKWADARRQFEDATSTASSVADTVRVGLENAFKEVRKALLESKNKLS
;
A
#
# COMPACT_ATOMS: atom_id res chain seq x y z
N MET A 1 36.96 22.50 -21.18
CA MET A 1 36.15 22.33 -19.97
C MET A 1 36.98 22.38 -18.74
N THR A 2 36.72 23.31 -17.86
CA THR A 2 37.37 23.36 -16.55
C THR A 2 36.79 22.29 -15.62
N THR A 3 37.53 21.95 -14.56
CA THR A 3 37.10 20.99 -13.55
C THR A 3 35.80 21.46 -12.88
N GLU A 4 35.67 22.77 -12.65
CA GLU A 4 34.46 23.36 -12.06
C GLU A 4 33.22 23.19 -12.94
N GLU A 5 33.40 23.33 -14.27
CA GLU A 5 32.30 23.13 -15.22
C GLU A 5 31.87 21.66 -15.23
N ARG A 6 32.79 20.72 -15.13
CA ARG A 6 32.53 19.29 -15.04
C ARG A 6 31.74 18.94 -13.78
N ILE A 7 32.15 19.51 -12.64
CA ILE A 7 31.48 19.29 -11.36
C ILE A 7 30.04 19.82 -11.42
N ALA A 8 29.86 21.03 -11.94
CA ALA A 8 28.51 21.62 -12.08
C ALA A 8 27.62 20.78 -12.98
N LYS A 9 28.17 20.24 -14.07
CA LYS A 9 27.42 19.38 -14.99
C LYS A 9 27.04 18.05 -14.33
N LEU A 10 27.95 17.45 -13.56
CA LEU A 10 27.68 16.21 -12.84
C LEU A 10 26.65 16.43 -11.73
N GLU A 11 26.72 17.54 -11.02
CA GLU A 11 25.72 17.89 -9.99
C GLU A 11 24.33 18.05 -10.61
N ALA A 12 24.23 18.71 -11.76
CA ALA A 12 22.97 18.86 -12.48
C ALA A 12 22.41 17.50 -12.91
N GLN A 13 23.29 16.59 -13.35
CA GLN A 13 22.86 15.22 -13.72
C GLN A 13 22.39 14.43 -12.52
N ILE A 14 23.06 14.55 -11.37
CA ILE A 14 22.67 13.90 -10.13
C ILE A 14 21.30 14.41 -9.68
N ASP A 15 21.07 15.71 -9.70
CA ASP A 15 19.79 16.31 -9.36
C ASP A 15 18.66 15.79 -10.26
N LYS A 16 18.91 15.68 -11.56
CA LYS A 16 17.97 15.09 -12.52
C LYS A 16 17.64 13.64 -12.19
N LEU A 17 18.68 12.85 -11.85
CA LEU A 17 18.51 11.44 -11.49
C LEU A 17 17.69 11.29 -10.21
N HIS A 18 17.97 12.13 -9.20
CA HIS A 18 17.19 12.13 -7.95
C HIS A 18 15.73 12.48 -8.19
N ALA A 19 15.47 13.51 -9.00
CA ALA A 19 14.10 13.90 -9.34
C ALA A 19 13.35 12.78 -10.06
N LYS A 20 14.03 12.12 -11.01
CA LYS A 20 13.46 10.99 -11.76
C LYS A 20 13.20 9.80 -10.85
N GLN A 21 14.11 9.50 -9.94
CA GLN A 21 13.98 8.43 -8.97
C GLN A 21 12.79 8.69 -8.04
N ALA A 22 12.62 9.92 -7.55
CA ALA A 22 11.48 10.31 -6.73
C ALA A 22 10.16 10.14 -7.48
N GLU A 23 10.12 10.51 -8.77
CA GLU A 23 8.94 10.32 -9.62
C GLU A 23 8.60 8.84 -9.80
N LEU A 24 9.60 7.99 -10.04
CA LEU A 24 9.42 6.56 -10.18
C LEU A 24 8.92 5.93 -8.88
N HIS A 25 9.45 6.34 -7.73
CA HIS A 25 8.98 5.88 -6.43
C HIS A 25 7.52 6.25 -6.20
N LYS A 26 7.14 7.47 -6.58
CA LYS A 26 5.76 7.94 -6.46
C LYS A 26 4.82 7.10 -7.31
N GLN A 27 5.20 6.83 -8.56
CA GLN A 27 4.41 5.99 -9.47
C GLN A 27 4.27 4.56 -8.96
N LEU A 28 5.35 3.99 -8.44
CA LEU A 28 5.34 2.64 -7.89
C LEU A 28 4.45 2.55 -6.65
N SER A 29 4.54 3.51 -5.74
CA SER A 29 3.71 3.56 -4.54
C SER A 29 2.23 3.69 -4.89
N LYS A 30 1.90 4.51 -5.87
CA LYS A 30 0.53 4.65 -6.36
C LYS A 30 0.01 3.35 -6.95
N ALA A 31 0.82 2.67 -7.77
CA ALA A 31 0.45 1.39 -8.35
C ALA A 31 0.22 0.33 -7.26
N GLN A 32 1.04 0.31 -6.22
CA GLN A 32 0.88 -0.59 -5.09
C GLN A 32 -0.42 -0.31 -4.32
N LEU A 33 -0.76 0.96 -4.11
CA LEU A 33 -2.03 1.33 -3.46
C LEU A 33 -3.24 0.88 -4.28
N ASP A 34 -3.19 1.07 -5.59
CA ASP A 34 -4.25 0.61 -6.50
C ASP A 34 -4.38 -0.91 -6.47
N GLN A 35 -3.26 -1.63 -6.40
CA GLN A 35 -3.25 -3.08 -6.28
C GLN A 35 -3.90 -3.53 -4.97
N TRP A 36 -3.60 -2.85 -3.86
CA TRP A 36 -4.21 -3.13 -2.56
C TRP A 36 -5.71 -2.86 -2.57
N GLN A 37 -6.15 -1.80 -3.24
CA GLN A 37 -7.57 -1.52 -3.40
C GLN A 37 -8.29 -2.67 -4.09
N GLY A 38 -7.71 -3.19 -5.17
CA GLY A 38 -8.25 -4.35 -5.88
C GLY A 38 -8.34 -5.59 -4.99
N ARG A 39 -7.32 -5.85 -4.17
CA ARG A 39 -7.33 -6.99 -3.24
C ARG A 39 -8.40 -6.85 -2.17
N ILE A 40 -8.60 -5.64 -1.65
CA ILE A 40 -9.64 -5.37 -0.65
C ILE A 40 -11.03 -5.56 -1.26
N GLU A 41 -11.25 -5.07 -2.47
CA GLU A 41 -12.50 -5.25 -3.19
C GLU A 41 -12.79 -6.73 -3.46
N ASP A 42 -11.77 -7.50 -3.83
CA ASP A 42 -11.90 -8.95 -4.01
C ASP A 42 -12.32 -9.66 -2.72
N LEU A 43 -11.76 -9.27 -1.58
CA LEU A 43 -12.17 -9.81 -0.29
C LEU A 43 -13.61 -9.48 0.04
N GLU A 44 -14.05 -8.27 -0.25
CA GLU A 44 -15.45 -7.86 -0.04
C GLU A 44 -16.40 -8.69 -0.89
N VAL A 45 -16.04 -8.92 -2.16
CA VAL A 45 -16.82 -9.76 -3.06
C VAL A 45 -16.88 -11.21 -2.53
N GLN A 46 -15.78 -11.76 -2.06
CA GLN A 46 -15.73 -13.10 -1.49
C GLN A 46 -16.63 -13.22 -0.25
N MET A 47 -16.65 -12.19 0.58
CA MET A 47 -17.54 -12.15 1.76
C MET A 47 -19.00 -12.15 1.36
N HIS A 48 -19.37 -11.41 0.32
CA HIS A 48 -20.77 -11.35 -0.16
C HIS A 48 -21.20 -12.63 -0.87
N LEU A 49 -20.31 -13.18 -1.72
CA LEU A 49 -20.62 -14.38 -2.50
C LEU A 49 -20.66 -15.66 -1.66
N GLY A 50 -19.97 -15.66 -0.52
CA GLY A 50 -19.89 -16.83 0.34
C GLY A 50 -21.16 -17.17 1.10
N ALA A 51 -22.22 -16.36 0.99
CA ALA A 51 -23.46 -16.51 1.75
C ALA A 51 -23.23 -16.74 3.24
N MET A 52 -22.08 -16.28 3.73
CA MET A 52 -21.64 -16.49 5.10
C MET A 52 -22.17 -15.39 5.99
N GLU A 53 -22.69 -15.78 7.13
CA GLU A 53 -22.95 -14.81 8.16
C GLU A 53 -21.63 -14.11 8.48
N THR A 54 -21.58 -12.82 8.19
CA THR A 54 -20.42 -12.01 8.54
C THR A 54 -20.34 -11.95 10.05
N THR A 55 -19.39 -12.65 10.64
CA THR A 55 -19.17 -12.55 12.08
C THR A 55 -18.74 -11.13 12.40
N ASP A 56 -19.09 -10.66 13.60
CA ASP A 56 -18.68 -9.33 14.06
C ASP A 56 -17.16 -9.16 13.99
N LYS A 57 -16.43 -10.23 14.26
CA LYS A 57 -14.97 -10.24 14.17
C LYS A 57 -14.48 -9.96 12.75
N LEU A 58 -15.10 -10.61 11.76
CA LEU A 58 -14.73 -10.43 10.36
C LEU A 58 -15.03 -9.03 9.88
N ALA A 59 -16.20 -8.49 10.24
CA ALA A 59 -16.59 -7.12 9.93
C ALA A 59 -15.60 -6.12 10.54
N THR A 60 -15.21 -6.32 11.78
CA THR A 60 -14.23 -5.46 12.48
C THR A 60 -12.87 -5.50 11.78
N LEU A 61 -12.41 -6.68 11.39
CA LEU A 61 -11.13 -6.84 10.68
C LEU A 61 -11.16 -6.16 9.31
N MET A 62 -12.27 -6.26 8.60
CA MET A 62 -12.44 -5.55 7.31
C MET A 62 -12.42 -4.04 7.48
N ASP A 63 -13.08 -3.52 8.49
CA ASP A 63 -13.07 -2.08 8.78
C ASP A 63 -11.65 -1.61 9.13
N GLN A 64 -10.91 -2.38 9.90
CA GLN A 64 -9.52 -2.09 10.22
C GLN A 64 -8.65 -2.07 8.96
N LEU A 65 -8.84 -3.02 8.07
CA LEU A 65 -8.11 -3.09 6.80
C LEU A 65 -8.41 -1.87 5.94
N ARG A 66 -9.67 -1.49 5.80
CA ARG A 66 -10.08 -0.29 5.06
C ARG A 66 -9.49 0.98 5.66
N ASN A 67 -9.50 1.09 6.97
CA ASN A 67 -8.95 2.25 7.68
C ASN A 67 -7.44 2.35 7.47
N LYS A 68 -6.72 1.23 7.52
CA LYS A 68 -5.29 1.20 7.26
C LYS A 68 -4.97 1.58 5.82
N TRP A 69 -5.77 1.13 4.87
CA TRP A 69 -5.60 1.51 3.47
C TRP A 69 -5.87 3.00 3.25
N ALA A 70 -6.92 3.55 3.87
CA ALA A 70 -7.24 4.97 3.80
C ALA A 70 -6.13 5.83 4.40
N ASP A 71 -5.55 5.39 5.52
CA ASP A 71 -4.42 6.07 6.15
C ASP A 71 -3.18 6.02 5.27
N ALA A 72 -2.93 4.87 4.64
CA ALA A 72 -1.83 4.70 3.69
C ALA A 72 -1.95 5.67 2.51
N ARG A 73 -3.15 5.77 1.96
CA ARG A 73 -3.43 6.68 0.85
C ARG A 73 -3.22 8.14 1.26
N ARG A 74 -3.68 8.49 2.46
CA ARG A 74 -3.54 9.85 2.99
C ARG A 74 -2.08 10.20 3.23
N GLN A 75 -1.31 9.29 3.82
CA GLN A 75 0.12 9.47 4.02
C GLN A 75 0.87 9.59 2.70
N PHE A 76 0.46 8.83 1.69
CA PHE A 76 1.05 8.92 0.37
C PHE A 76 0.78 10.29 -0.28
N GLU A 77 -0.44 10.82 -0.15
CA GLU A 77 -0.79 12.13 -0.70
C GLU A 77 -0.04 13.27 0.01
N ASP A 78 0.19 13.15 1.33
CA ASP A 78 0.88 14.15 2.13
C ASP A 78 2.40 14.06 2.04
N ALA A 79 2.94 12.86 1.80
CA ALA A 79 4.38 12.62 1.83
C ALA A 79 5.01 12.90 0.47
N THR A 80 5.65 14.06 0.34
CA THR A 80 6.34 14.43 -0.90
C THR A 80 7.84 14.08 -0.90
N SER A 81 8.46 13.87 0.27
CA SER A 81 9.92 13.72 0.34
C SER A 81 10.45 12.58 1.19
N THR A 82 9.64 11.98 2.07
CA THR A 82 10.07 10.88 2.94
C THR A 82 9.29 9.60 2.66
N ALA A 83 8.83 9.44 1.44
CA ALA A 83 7.89 8.42 1.03
C ALA A 83 8.39 6.99 1.19
N SER A 84 9.71 6.74 1.13
CA SER A 84 10.23 5.38 1.11
C SER A 84 10.11 4.64 2.45
N SER A 85 10.45 5.29 3.56
CA SER A 85 10.39 4.65 4.89
C SER A 85 8.95 4.53 5.39
N VAL A 86 8.11 5.52 5.12
CA VAL A 86 6.69 5.50 5.47
C VAL A 86 5.97 4.44 4.65
N ALA A 87 6.29 4.32 3.36
CA ALA A 87 5.69 3.33 2.47
C ALA A 87 5.94 1.90 2.94
N ASP A 88 7.15 1.59 3.41
CA ASP A 88 7.47 0.25 3.91
C ASP A 88 6.69 -0.11 5.17
N THR A 89 6.61 0.80 6.14
CA THR A 89 5.84 0.60 7.37
C THR A 89 4.36 0.40 7.08
N VAL A 90 3.80 1.23 6.21
CA VAL A 90 2.41 1.16 5.79
C VAL A 90 2.12 -0.15 5.08
N ARG A 91 3.02 -0.58 4.18
CA ARG A 91 2.89 -1.83 3.45
C ARG A 91 2.85 -3.03 4.39
N VAL A 92 3.74 -3.08 5.38
CA VAL A 92 3.76 -4.15 6.38
C VAL A 92 2.45 -4.17 7.17
N GLY A 93 1.96 -3.00 7.59
CA GLY A 93 0.68 -2.89 8.29
C GLY A 93 -0.50 -3.39 7.47
N LEU A 94 -0.54 -3.03 6.17
CA LEU A 94 -1.57 -3.50 5.26
C LEU A 94 -1.50 -5.01 5.03
N GLU A 95 -0.31 -5.56 4.83
CA GLU A 95 -0.12 -6.99 4.63
C GLU A 95 -0.58 -7.78 5.85
N ASN A 96 -0.24 -7.31 7.06
CA ASN A 96 -0.65 -7.97 8.30
C ASN A 96 -2.17 -7.93 8.46
N ALA A 97 -2.80 -6.79 8.22
CA ALA A 97 -4.26 -6.66 8.29
C ALA A 97 -4.95 -7.55 7.26
N PHE A 98 -4.43 -7.60 6.04
CA PHE A 98 -4.95 -8.45 4.98
C PHE A 98 -4.87 -9.94 5.35
N LYS A 99 -3.73 -10.38 5.90
CA LYS A 99 -3.54 -11.76 6.35
C LYS A 99 -4.53 -12.13 7.45
N GLU A 100 -4.78 -11.23 8.39
CA GLU A 100 -5.74 -11.47 9.47
C GLU A 100 -7.17 -11.65 8.95
N VAL A 101 -7.59 -10.79 8.00
CA VAL A 101 -8.89 -10.91 7.37
C VAL A 101 -9.00 -12.23 6.60
N ARG A 102 -7.99 -12.55 5.82
CA ARG A 102 -7.97 -13.79 5.03
C ARG A 102 -8.02 -15.03 5.92
N LYS A 103 -7.27 -15.02 7.02
CA LYS A 103 -7.27 -16.11 7.98
C LYS A 103 -8.64 -16.29 8.62
N ALA A 104 -9.27 -15.19 9.05
CA ALA A 104 -10.62 -15.23 9.62
C ALA A 104 -11.64 -15.75 8.63
N LEU A 105 -11.52 -15.38 7.36
CA LEU A 105 -12.40 -15.83 6.29
C LEU A 105 -12.26 -17.32 6.04
N LEU A 106 -11.03 -17.84 6.03
CA LEU A 106 -10.76 -19.27 5.88
C LEU A 106 -11.27 -20.08 7.08
N GLU A 107 -11.10 -19.57 8.29
CA GLU A 107 -11.63 -20.21 9.49
C GLU A 107 -13.16 -20.28 9.47
N SER A 108 -13.81 -19.24 8.99
CA SER A 108 -15.27 -19.22 8.84
C SER A 108 -15.73 -20.27 7.82
N LYS A 109 -15.02 -20.41 6.69
CA LYS A 109 -15.33 -21.45 5.70
C LYS A 109 -15.16 -22.85 6.27
N ASN A 110 -14.12 -23.09 7.04
CA ASN A 110 -13.86 -24.40 7.64
C ASN A 110 -14.91 -24.78 8.69
N LYS A 111 -15.45 -23.82 9.41
CA LYS A 111 -16.51 -24.06 10.39
C LYS A 111 -17.84 -24.39 9.75
N LEU A 112 -18.08 -23.96 8.51
CA LEU A 112 -19.32 -24.22 7.77
C LEU A 112 -19.29 -25.53 6.99
N SER A 113 -18.14 -26.11 6.87
CA SER A 113 -17.98 -27.43 6.24
C SER A 113 -17.92 -28.53 7.32
#